data_e504a22414cc2e2fbd71b090a8472746
#
_entry.id   e504a22414cc2e2fbd71b090a8472746
#
_cell.length_a   1.000
_cell.length_b   1.000
_cell.length_c   1.000
_cell.angle_alpha   90.00
_cell.angle_beta   90.00
_cell.angle_gamma   90.00
#
_symmetry.space_group_name_H-M   'P 1'
#
loop_
_entity.id
_entity.type
_entity.pdbx_description
1 polymer ?
#
loop_
_entity_poly.entity_id
_entity_poly.type
_entity_poly.pdbx_seq_one_letter_code
_entity_poly.pdbx_strand_id
1 'polypeptide(L)'
;MTTELSRDVDTHIVSLLTKLASLQKHTQERPENRRILMSTEARSLELWKAVAVECFATFLFSLLVLGAAASSNVYGSGLSVLATAIASGFAISAIYLIFGHISGGHVNPAVSISFALSKKISPLRAALYLAAQCGGGIAGAAMLYGS
;
A
#
# COMPACT_ATOMS: atom_id res chain seq x y z
N MET A 1 30.17 -44.63 -7.28
CA MET A 1 28.99 -44.12 -6.59
C MET A 1 29.25 -42.89 -5.74
N THR A 2 30.34 -42.78 -4.99
CA THR A 2 30.71 -41.60 -4.18
C THR A 2 31.16 -40.38 -4.99
N THR A 3 31.80 -40.57 -6.12
CA THR A 3 32.35 -39.50 -6.99
C THR A 3 31.23 -38.76 -7.81
N GLU A 4 30.18 -39.43 -8.21
CA GLU A 4 29.08 -38.81 -8.91
C GLU A 4 28.23 -37.96 -7.96
N LEU A 5 27.94 -38.47 -6.75
CA LEU A 5 27.22 -37.76 -5.72
C LEU A 5 27.94 -36.46 -5.30
N SER A 6 29.28 -36.50 -5.18
CA SER A 6 30.11 -35.33 -4.89
C SER A 6 30.04 -34.29 -6.00
N ARG A 7 30.03 -34.69 -7.26
CA ARG A 7 29.94 -33.79 -8.42
C ARG A 7 28.58 -33.13 -8.52
N ASP A 8 27.51 -33.84 -8.20
CA ASP A 8 26.13 -33.27 -8.19
C ASP A 8 25.95 -32.25 -7.06
N VAL A 9 26.52 -32.52 -5.89
CA VAL A 9 26.50 -31.59 -4.75
C VAL A 9 27.30 -30.32 -5.09
N ASP A 10 28.47 -30.44 -5.67
CA ASP A 10 29.30 -29.29 -6.07
C ASP A 10 28.59 -28.42 -7.13
N THR A 11 27.93 -29.06 -8.09
CA THR A 11 27.17 -28.34 -9.13
C THR A 11 25.97 -27.57 -8.52
N HIS A 12 25.32 -28.18 -7.54
CA HIS A 12 24.23 -27.56 -6.83
C HIS A 12 24.68 -26.35 -5.98
N ILE A 13 25.80 -26.50 -5.27
CA ILE A 13 26.41 -25.41 -4.48
C ILE A 13 26.82 -24.25 -5.38
N VAL A 14 27.47 -24.50 -6.50
CA VAL A 14 27.84 -23.45 -7.48
C VAL A 14 26.63 -22.76 -8.03
N SER A 15 25.53 -23.48 -8.35
CA SER A 15 24.26 -22.92 -8.78
C SER A 15 23.63 -22.01 -7.73
N LEU A 16 23.63 -22.42 -6.46
CA LEU A 16 23.15 -21.62 -5.35
C LEU A 16 24.00 -20.36 -5.11
N LEU A 17 25.31 -20.48 -5.18
CA LEU A 17 26.23 -19.34 -5.03
C LEU A 17 26.09 -18.32 -6.15
N THR A 18 25.93 -18.77 -7.40
CA THR A 18 25.65 -17.87 -8.53
C THR A 18 24.28 -17.17 -8.39
N LYS A 19 23.29 -17.89 -7.89
CA LYS A 19 21.96 -17.31 -7.62
C LYS A 19 21.99 -16.30 -6.47
N LEU A 20 22.75 -16.58 -5.41
CA LEU A 20 22.98 -15.63 -4.31
C LEU A 20 23.76 -14.40 -4.77
N ALA A 21 24.82 -14.58 -5.57
CA ALA A 21 25.59 -13.47 -6.12
C ALA A 21 24.74 -12.58 -7.05
N SER A 22 23.85 -13.17 -7.86
CA SER A 22 22.91 -12.41 -8.70
C SER A 22 21.90 -11.63 -7.87
N LEU A 23 21.35 -12.21 -6.79
CA LEU A 23 20.46 -11.55 -5.86
C LEU A 23 21.16 -10.41 -5.11
N GLN A 24 22.41 -10.61 -4.70
CA GLN A 24 23.21 -9.59 -4.02
C GLN A 24 23.54 -8.42 -4.96
N LYS A 25 23.80 -8.69 -6.24
CA LYS A 25 24.00 -7.67 -7.27
C LYS A 25 22.74 -6.84 -7.51
N HIS A 26 21.56 -7.45 -7.50
CA HIS A 26 20.26 -6.75 -7.58
C HIS A 26 19.97 -5.92 -6.32
N THR A 27 20.45 -6.35 -5.16
CA THR A 27 20.21 -5.62 -3.89
C THR A 27 21.12 -4.41 -3.77
N GLN A 28 22.26 -4.40 -4.47
CA GLN A 28 23.24 -3.32 -4.49
C GLN A 28 22.96 -2.33 -5.64
N GLU A 29 21.69 -1.87 -5.77
CA GLU A 29 21.37 -0.78 -6.67
C GLU A 29 22.12 0.49 -6.23
N ARG A 30 23.01 0.98 -7.10
CA ARG A 30 23.75 2.22 -6.88
C ARG A 30 22.76 3.36 -6.62
N PRO A 31 23.06 4.30 -5.71
CA PRO A 31 22.16 5.43 -5.42
C PRO A 31 21.80 6.26 -6.66
N GLU A 32 22.64 6.23 -7.69
CA GLU A 32 22.42 6.88 -8.98
C GLU A 32 21.27 6.23 -9.78
N ASN A 33 21.22 4.90 -9.83
CA ASN A 33 20.11 4.18 -10.48
C ASN A 33 18.77 4.44 -9.75
N ARG A 34 18.80 4.56 -8.43
CA ARG A 34 17.60 4.85 -7.65
C ARG A 34 17.01 6.22 -7.98
N ARG A 35 17.84 7.26 -8.16
CA ARG A 35 17.38 8.61 -8.56
C ARG A 35 16.77 8.62 -9.95
N ILE A 36 17.38 7.92 -10.91
CA ILE A 36 16.86 7.80 -12.28
C ILE A 36 15.51 7.07 -12.27
N LEU A 37 15.38 5.97 -11.53
CA LEU A 37 14.13 5.22 -11.38
C LEU A 37 13.02 6.08 -10.74
N MET A 38 13.32 6.84 -9.70
CA MET A 38 12.36 7.73 -9.05
C MET A 38 11.92 8.88 -9.96
N SER A 39 12.83 9.44 -10.75
CA SER A 39 12.49 10.51 -11.71
C SER A 39 11.62 10.01 -12.85
N THR A 40 11.84 8.79 -13.31
CA THR A 40 11.02 8.13 -14.33
C THR A 40 9.64 7.79 -13.77
N GLU A 41 9.58 7.26 -12.53
CA GLU A 41 8.33 6.97 -11.85
C GLU A 41 7.50 8.25 -11.64
N ALA A 42 8.13 9.37 -11.23
CA ALA A 42 7.45 10.65 -11.03
C ALA A 42 6.76 11.20 -12.29
N ARG A 43 7.24 10.81 -13.46
CA ARG A 43 6.66 11.20 -14.76
C ARG A 43 5.62 10.22 -15.28
N SER A 44 5.40 9.10 -14.63
CA SER A 44 4.46 8.09 -15.08
C SER A 44 3.03 8.48 -14.73
N LEU A 45 2.12 8.39 -15.69
CA LEU A 45 0.69 8.59 -15.49
C LEU A 45 0.11 7.55 -14.50
N GLU A 46 0.68 6.36 -14.45
CA GLU A 46 0.27 5.30 -13.54
C GLU A 46 0.46 5.68 -12.07
N LEU A 47 1.58 6.34 -11.73
CA LEU A 47 1.79 6.84 -10.38
C LEU A 47 0.73 7.87 -10.00
N TRP A 48 0.47 8.83 -10.86
CA TRP A 48 -0.51 9.90 -10.56
C TRP A 48 -1.94 9.41 -10.50
N LYS A 49 -2.32 8.45 -11.34
CA LYS A 49 -3.61 7.74 -11.22
C LYS A 49 -3.72 7.04 -9.88
N ALA A 50 -2.69 6.30 -9.48
CA ALA A 50 -2.68 5.60 -8.20
C ALA A 50 -2.77 6.56 -7.00
N VAL A 51 -2.04 7.68 -7.03
CA VAL A 51 -2.09 8.73 -5.99
C VAL A 51 -3.49 9.36 -5.89
N ALA A 52 -4.10 9.69 -7.03
CA ALA A 52 -5.47 10.24 -7.06
C ALA A 52 -6.49 9.23 -6.51
N VAL A 53 -6.34 7.95 -6.86
CA VAL A 53 -7.18 6.88 -6.34
C VAL A 53 -7.02 6.70 -4.83
N GLU A 54 -5.79 6.73 -4.30
CA GLU A 54 -5.57 6.66 -2.84
C GLU A 54 -6.21 7.83 -2.09
N CYS A 55 -6.13 9.04 -2.66
CA CYS A 55 -6.81 10.21 -2.11
C CYS A 55 -8.32 10.01 -2.06
N PHE A 56 -8.93 9.62 -3.19
CA PHE A 56 -10.37 9.44 -3.29
C PHE A 56 -10.87 8.24 -2.47
N ALA A 57 -10.14 7.14 -2.47
CA ALA A 57 -10.45 5.96 -1.68
C ALA A 57 -10.43 6.26 -0.17
N THR A 58 -9.43 7.01 0.29
CA THR A 58 -9.34 7.41 1.70
C THR A 58 -10.41 8.44 2.06
N PHE A 59 -10.75 9.35 1.15
CA PHE A 59 -11.90 10.25 1.31
C PHE A 59 -13.20 9.45 1.53
N LEU A 60 -13.51 8.50 0.67
CA LEU A 60 -14.70 7.66 0.80
C LEU A 60 -14.68 6.83 2.08
N PHE A 61 -13.53 6.25 2.41
CA PHE A 61 -13.39 5.47 3.64
C PHE A 61 -13.67 6.30 4.88
N SER A 62 -13.05 7.48 4.97
CA SER A 62 -13.24 8.42 6.08
C SER A 62 -14.71 8.86 6.17
N LEU A 63 -15.32 9.23 5.05
CA LEU A 63 -16.72 9.65 4.98
C LEU A 63 -17.67 8.55 5.48
N LEU A 64 -17.49 7.32 5.02
CA LEU A 64 -18.35 6.19 5.38
C LEU A 64 -18.19 5.78 6.85
N VAL A 65 -16.97 5.68 7.33
CA VAL A 65 -16.69 5.24 8.71
C VAL A 65 -17.11 6.28 9.73
N LEU A 66 -16.74 7.54 9.50
CA LEU A 66 -17.13 8.64 10.39
C LEU A 66 -18.62 8.92 10.31
N GLY A 67 -19.24 8.79 9.13
CA GLY A 67 -20.69 8.90 8.95
C GLY A 67 -21.44 7.83 9.73
N ALA A 68 -20.98 6.58 9.68
CA ALA A 68 -21.55 5.50 10.47
C ALA A 68 -21.41 5.76 11.98
N ALA A 69 -20.24 6.24 12.42
CA ALA A 69 -19.98 6.56 13.82
C ALA A 69 -20.86 7.74 14.30
N ALA A 70 -20.99 8.81 13.52
CA ALA A 70 -21.81 9.96 13.84
C ALA A 70 -23.29 9.57 13.93
N SER A 71 -23.81 8.83 12.93
CA SER A 71 -25.17 8.33 12.93
C SER A 71 -25.48 7.45 14.15
N SER A 72 -24.55 6.61 14.54
CA SER A 72 -24.69 5.76 15.73
C SER A 72 -24.82 6.54 17.03
N ASN A 73 -24.15 7.67 17.17
CA ASN A 73 -24.23 8.54 18.34
C ASN A 73 -25.59 9.28 18.43
N VAL A 74 -26.13 9.68 17.29
CA VAL A 74 -27.42 10.39 17.23
C VAL A 74 -28.59 9.49 17.64
N TYR A 75 -28.58 8.23 17.23
CA TYR A 75 -29.68 7.29 17.50
C TYR A 75 -29.56 6.50 18.80
N GLY A 76 -28.49 6.66 19.57
CA GLY A 76 -28.37 6.25 20.95
C GLY A 76 -28.53 4.74 21.24
N SER A 77 -28.21 3.87 20.30
CA SER A 77 -28.36 2.43 20.49
C SER A 77 -27.01 1.79 20.89
N GLY A 78 -27.07 0.83 21.82
CA GLY A 78 -25.89 0.01 22.21
C GLY A 78 -25.29 -0.83 21.07
N LEU A 79 -25.89 -0.80 19.88
CA LEU A 79 -25.40 -1.41 18.64
C LEU A 79 -24.44 -0.49 17.86
N SER A 80 -24.17 0.70 18.35
CA SER A 80 -23.40 1.73 17.63
C SER A 80 -21.97 1.28 17.27
N VAL A 81 -21.26 0.65 18.19
CA VAL A 81 -19.89 0.18 17.97
C VAL A 81 -19.88 -0.96 16.95
N LEU A 82 -20.81 -1.90 17.05
CA LEU A 82 -20.91 -3.02 16.11
C LEU A 82 -21.26 -2.52 14.71
N ALA A 83 -22.22 -1.59 14.58
CA ALA A 83 -22.61 -1.02 13.30
C ALA A 83 -21.44 -0.31 12.63
N THR A 84 -20.69 0.51 13.40
CA THR A 84 -19.48 1.19 12.89
C THR A 84 -18.41 0.21 12.48
N ALA A 85 -18.18 -0.86 13.24
CA ALA A 85 -17.18 -1.88 12.90
C ALA A 85 -17.55 -2.63 11.61
N ILE A 86 -18.83 -3.01 11.46
CA ILE A 86 -19.34 -3.65 10.24
C ILE A 86 -19.22 -2.71 9.04
N ALA A 87 -19.66 -1.45 9.18
CA ALA A 87 -19.53 -0.45 8.13
C ALA A 87 -18.08 -0.25 7.69
N SER A 88 -17.15 -0.20 8.65
CA SER A 88 -15.70 -0.07 8.36
C SER A 88 -15.17 -1.27 7.58
N GLY A 89 -15.54 -2.49 7.99
CA GLY A 89 -15.13 -3.72 7.31
C GLY A 89 -15.67 -3.80 5.88
N PHE A 90 -16.94 -3.49 5.67
CA PHE A 90 -17.53 -3.46 4.33
C PHE A 90 -16.96 -2.32 3.47
N ALA A 91 -16.75 -1.13 4.04
CA ALA A 91 -16.17 0.00 3.33
C ALA A 91 -14.78 -0.32 2.79
N ILE A 92 -13.87 -0.82 3.64
CA ILE A 92 -12.51 -1.15 3.19
C ILE A 92 -12.52 -2.30 2.18
N SER A 93 -13.37 -3.30 2.36
CA SER A 93 -13.49 -4.42 1.42
C SER A 93 -13.97 -3.96 0.05
N ALA A 94 -15.01 -3.14 0.00
CA ALA A 94 -15.53 -2.57 -1.25
C ALA A 94 -14.48 -1.69 -1.94
N ILE A 95 -13.81 -0.81 -1.19
CA ILE A 95 -12.75 0.05 -1.70
C ILE A 95 -11.61 -0.79 -2.30
N TYR A 96 -11.19 -1.84 -1.60
CA TYR A 96 -10.14 -2.72 -2.10
C TYR A 96 -10.54 -3.45 -3.39
N LEU A 97 -11.77 -3.93 -3.47
CA LEU A 97 -12.29 -4.59 -4.68
C LEU A 97 -12.38 -3.64 -5.88
N ILE A 98 -12.79 -2.38 -5.63
CA ILE A 98 -12.98 -1.38 -6.69
C ILE A 98 -11.65 -0.77 -7.14
N PHE A 99 -10.80 -0.39 -6.21
CA PHE A 99 -9.61 0.44 -6.47
C PHE A 99 -8.28 -0.30 -6.30
N GLY A 100 -8.27 -1.47 -5.65
CA GLY A 100 -7.04 -2.19 -5.34
C GLY A 100 -6.20 -2.54 -6.56
N HIS A 101 -6.82 -2.80 -7.70
CA HIS A 101 -6.12 -3.09 -8.96
C HIS A 101 -5.39 -1.86 -9.56
N ILE A 102 -5.72 -0.64 -9.11
CA ILE A 102 -5.11 0.61 -9.62
C ILE A 102 -3.97 1.07 -8.71
N SER A 103 -4.22 1.14 -7.39
CA SER A 103 -3.28 1.73 -6.43
C SER A 103 -2.65 0.72 -5.46
N GLY A 104 -3.24 -0.46 -5.36
CA GLY A 104 -2.96 -1.42 -4.30
C GLY A 104 -3.91 -1.30 -3.10
N GLY A 105 -4.76 -0.26 -3.06
CA GLY A 105 -5.80 -0.07 -2.05
C GLY A 105 -5.25 0.08 -0.63
N HIS A 106 -4.19 0.83 -0.44
CA HIS A 106 -3.57 1.00 0.88
C HIS A 106 -4.48 1.77 1.83
N VAL A 107 -5.06 2.87 1.38
CA VAL A 107 -6.06 3.70 2.10
C VAL A 107 -5.65 4.09 3.53
N ASN A 108 -4.40 3.88 3.88
CA ASN A 108 -3.86 4.09 5.22
C ASN A 108 -2.36 4.41 5.15
N PRO A 109 -1.91 5.52 5.76
CA PRO A 109 -0.49 5.88 5.84
C PRO A 109 0.40 4.78 6.42
N ALA A 110 -0.05 4.10 7.48
CA ALA A 110 0.73 3.04 8.13
C ALA A 110 0.94 1.83 7.20
N VAL A 111 -0.07 1.49 6.40
CA VAL A 111 0.04 0.44 5.38
C VAL A 111 1.07 0.84 4.31
N SER A 112 1.00 2.07 3.80
CA SER A 112 1.96 2.57 2.81
C SER A 112 3.39 2.57 3.33
N ILE A 113 3.61 2.97 4.58
CA ILE A 113 4.93 2.91 5.24
C ILE A 113 5.41 1.45 5.33
N SER A 114 4.56 0.53 5.74
CA SER A 114 4.91 -0.90 5.87
C SER A 114 5.32 -1.50 4.53
N PHE A 115 4.62 -1.16 3.43
CA PHE A 115 4.98 -1.58 2.09
C PHE A 115 6.30 -0.96 1.59
N ALA A 116 6.59 0.30 1.97
CA ALA A 116 7.86 0.94 1.66
C ALA A 116 9.02 0.30 2.42
N LEU A 117 8.86 0.03 3.72
CA LEU A 117 9.88 -0.66 4.53
C LEU A 117 10.15 -2.07 4.01
N SER A 118 9.12 -2.76 3.55
CA SER A 118 9.21 -4.07 2.90
C SER A 118 9.73 -4.00 1.46
N LYS A 119 10.12 -2.81 0.96
CA LYS A 119 10.62 -2.56 -0.40
C LYS A 119 9.65 -2.99 -1.51
N LYS A 120 8.36 -3.05 -1.22
CA LYS A 120 7.31 -3.40 -2.18
C LYS A 120 6.83 -2.21 -3.01
N ILE A 121 7.01 -1.00 -2.50
CA ILE A 121 6.78 0.26 -3.21
C ILE A 121 7.99 1.17 -3.07
N SER A 122 8.13 2.13 -3.98
CA SER A 122 9.21 3.11 -3.92
C SER A 122 8.98 4.11 -2.77
N PRO A 123 10.05 4.70 -2.20
CA PRO A 123 9.91 5.76 -1.19
C PRO A 123 9.16 6.98 -1.71
N LEU A 124 9.29 7.29 -3.01
CA LEU A 124 8.54 8.37 -3.66
C LEU A 124 7.04 8.08 -3.65
N ARG A 125 6.65 6.89 -4.10
CA ARG A 125 5.25 6.46 -4.10
C ARG A 125 4.66 6.48 -2.68
N ALA A 126 5.40 5.99 -1.70
CA ALA A 126 4.96 6.02 -0.31
C ALA A 126 4.70 7.45 0.17
N ALA A 127 5.64 8.38 -0.06
CA ALA A 127 5.48 9.78 0.35
C ALA A 127 4.26 10.44 -0.29
N LEU A 128 4.04 10.21 -1.59
CA LEU A 128 2.86 10.71 -2.30
C LEU A 128 1.56 10.08 -1.80
N TYR A 129 1.56 8.79 -1.50
CA TYR A 129 0.42 8.10 -0.92
C TYR A 129 0.06 8.66 0.46
N LEU A 130 1.06 8.88 1.33
CA LEU A 130 0.83 9.48 2.65
C LEU A 130 0.14 10.84 2.54
N ALA A 131 0.66 11.71 1.66
CA ALA A 131 0.06 13.03 1.44
C ALA A 131 -1.37 12.93 0.90
N ALA A 132 -1.61 12.07 -0.08
CA ALA A 132 -2.91 11.84 -0.69
C ALA A 132 -3.93 11.28 0.32
N GLN A 133 -3.53 10.30 1.11
CA GLN A 133 -4.36 9.66 2.13
C GLN A 133 -4.73 10.64 3.26
N CYS A 134 -3.76 11.42 3.73
CA CYS A 134 -4.04 12.46 4.72
C CYS A 134 -5.01 13.51 4.18
N GLY A 135 -4.79 13.99 2.95
CA GLY A 135 -5.68 14.96 2.31
C GLY A 135 -7.09 14.40 2.11
N GLY A 136 -7.21 13.18 1.59
CA GLY A 136 -8.49 12.50 1.41
C GLY A 136 -9.23 12.28 2.73
N GLY A 137 -8.53 11.81 3.76
CA GLY A 137 -9.12 11.61 5.08
C GLY A 137 -9.67 12.88 5.71
N ILE A 138 -8.89 13.98 5.64
CA ILE A 138 -9.32 15.29 6.13
C ILE A 138 -10.55 15.79 5.35
N ALA A 139 -10.55 15.67 4.03
CA ALA A 139 -11.67 16.09 3.19
C ALA A 139 -12.95 15.31 3.50
N GLY A 140 -12.84 13.98 3.71
CA GLY A 140 -13.98 13.14 4.10
C GLY A 140 -14.55 13.51 5.46
N ALA A 141 -13.70 13.78 6.44
CA ALA A 141 -14.12 14.26 7.75
C ALA A 141 -14.77 15.66 7.69
N ALA A 142 -14.17 16.57 6.93
CA ALA A 142 -14.69 17.94 6.77
C ALA A 142 -16.07 17.98 6.10
N MET A 143 -16.32 17.09 5.14
CA MET A 143 -17.62 16.99 4.48
C MET A 143 -18.74 16.62 5.45
N LEU A 144 -18.46 15.75 6.42
CA LEU A 144 -19.43 15.40 7.46
C LEU A 144 -19.66 16.53 8.47
N TYR A 145 -18.64 17.34 8.71
CA TYR A 145 -18.75 18.43 9.69
C TYR A 145 -19.55 19.62 9.17
N GLY A 146 -19.69 19.75 7.84
CA GLY A 146 -20.41 20.83 7.15
C GLY A 146 -21.83 20.46 6.74
N SER A 147 -22.26 19.22 7.01
CA SER A 147 -23.62 18.72 6.76
C SER A 147 -24.45 18.65 8.05
#